data_3dababea78be7af316a8f3af7c5ecf70
#
_entry.id   3dababea78be7af316a8f3af7c5ecf70
#
_cell.length_a   1.000
_cell.length_b   1.000
_cell.length_c   1.000
_cell.angle_alpha   90.00
_cell.angle_beta   90.00
_cell.angle_gamma   90.00
#
_symmetry.space_group_name_H-M   'P 1'
#
loop_
_entity.id
_entity.type
_entity.pdbx_description
1 polymer ?
#
loop_
_entity_poly.entity_id
_entity_poly.type
_entity_poly.pdbx_seq_one_letter_code
_entity_poly.pdbx_strand_id
1 'polypeptide(L)'
;MFEVVPFTDIGVVRETNEDNLVFLVGEFQGEEIALIVVCDGMGGLDDGENASRTVCQNLEETFANEEYETIAELKRAITMSITMSNKQLLNINMAKGKKGGTTVSCVLLADKGYLWHVGDSRIYQIKDGQVNRLTEDHTLVNKYIKDGDITEEEAKTHHQRNVILRAVGIKAGVKIDTNTFDYKDSSLVLCSDGFWHSLEDRQLVDLNNKHVSLNDLFQFAIAEGETDNITSVFVEHKSTN
;
A
#
# COMPACT_ATOMS: atom_id res chain seq x y z
N MET A 1 -17.86 9.46 8.70
CA MET A 1 -18.15 8.28 7.83
C MET A 1 -17.09 8.19 6.75
N PHE A 2 -16.47 7.01 6.59
CA PHE A 2 -15.49 6.76 5.53
C PHE A 2 -16.19 6.34 4.24
N GLU A 3 -15.86 7.00 3.14
CA GLU A 3 -16.17 6.53 1.79
C GLU A 3 -14.89 5.90 1.21
N VAL A 4 -14.95 4.61 0.87
CA VAL A 4 -13.81 3.85 0.36
C VAL A 4 -14.13 3.35 -1.05
N VAL A 5 -13.28 3.70 -2.01
CA VAL A 5 -13.41 3.28 -3.40
C VAL A 5 -12.19 2.44 -3.77
N PRO A 6 -12.29 1.11 -3.81
CA PRO A 6 -11.23 0.23 -4.23
C PRO A 6 -11.18 0.09 -5.75
N PHE A 7 -9.99 -0.17 -6.26
CA PHE A 7 -9.76 -0.57 -7.64
C PHE A 7 -8.59 -1.56 -7.70
N THR A 8 -8.76 -2.64 -8.45
CA THR A 8 -7.69 -3.58 -8.77
C THR A 8 -7.93 -4.20 -10.14
N ASP A 9 -6.88 -4.30 -10.94
CA ASP A 9 -6.92 -4.91 -12.27
C ASP A 9 -5.60 -5.63 -12.56
N ILE A 10 -5.69 -6.72 -13.31
CA ILE A 10 -4.53 -7.52 -13.72
C ILE A 10 -3.60 -6.77 -14.68
N GLY A 11 -4.10 -5.70 -15.31
CA GLY A 11 -3.39 -5.02 -16.38
C GLY A 11 -3.50 -5.75 -17.72
N VAL A 12 -2.69 -5.35 -18.71
CA VAL A 12 -2.80 -5.84 -20.09
C VAL A 12 -1.71 -6.85 -20.49
N VAL A 13 -0.73 -7.11 -19.63
CA VAL A 13 0.42 -7.97 -19.93
C VAL A 13 0.56 -9.15 -18.98
N ARG A 14 0.23 -8.96 -17.69
CA ARG A 14 0.38 -10.01 -16.67
C ARG A 14 -0.68 -11.10 -16.85
N GLU A 15 -0.34 -12.35 -16.47
CA GLU A 15 -1.27 -13.51 -16.48
C GLU A 15 -1.96 -13.70 -15.13
N THR A 16 -1.39 -13.16 -14.05
CA THR A 16 -1.90 -13.24 -12.68
C THR A 16 -1.88 -11.87 -12.05
N ASN A 17 -2.90 -11.55 -11.25
CA ASN A 17 -2.86 -10.37 -10.39
C ASN A 17 -2.21 -10.76 -9.06
N GLU A 18 -0.97 -10.33 -8.86
CA GLU A 18 -0.22 -10.55 -7.62
C GLU A 18 -0.50 -9.47 -6.57
N ASP A 19 -1.19 -8.39 -6.94
CA ASP A 19 -1.67 -7.37 -6.01
C ASP A 19 -2.83 -7.89 -5.17
N ASN A 20 -2.94 -7.40 -3.94
CA ASN A 20 -4.09 -7.61 -3.08
C ASN A 20 -4.41 -6.33 -2.30
N LEU A 21 -5.69 -6.14 -1.99
CA LEU A 21 -6.16 -5.06 -1.14
C LEU A 21 -7.19 -5.56 -0.14
N VAL A 22 -7.23 -4.90 1.01
CA VAL A 22 -8.29 -5.06 2.01
C VAL A 22 -8.71 -3.69 2.51
N PHE A 23 -10.00 -3.48 2.68
CA PHE A 23 -10.52 -2.35 3.45
C PHE A 23 -11.65 -2.82 4.35
N LEU A 24 -11.61 -2.38 5.57
CA LEU A 24 -12.58 -2.71 6.62
C LEU A 24 -12.98 -1.43 7.34
N VAL A 25 -14.26 -1.27 7.55
CA VAL A 25 -14.80 -0.21 8.39
C VAL A 25 -15.45 -0.87 9.61
N GLY A 26 -15.14 -0.38 10.77
CA GLY A 26 -15.65 -0.88 12.04
C GLY A 26 -15.92 0.25 13.03
N GLU A 27 -16.26 -0.12 14.23
CA GLU A 27 -16.48 0.81 15.34
C GLU A 27 -15.55 0.47 16.51
N PHE A 28 -14.97 1.46 17.10
CA PHE A 28 -14.17 1.31 18.30
C PHE A 28 -14.57 2.38 19.34
N GLN A 29 -15.14 1.92 20.47
CA GLN A 29 -15.64 2.80 21.55
C GLN A 29 -16.62 3.88 21.07
N GLY A 30 -17.49 3.55 20.11
CA GLY A 30 -18.50 4.48 19.57
C GLY A 30 -17.99 5.38 18.43
N GLU A 31 -16.72 5.27 18.07
CA GLU A 31 -16.11 6.02 16.97
C GLU A 31 -15.86 5.10 15.77
N GLU A 32 -16.14 5.58 14.58
CA GLU A 32 -15.87 4.84 13.35
C GLU A 32 -14.36 4.78 13.09
N ILE A 33 -13.84 3.58 12.84
CA ILE A 33 -12.46 3.33 12.46
C ILE A 33 -12.39 2.60 11.12
N ALA A 34 -11.28 2.73 10.39
CA ALA A 34 -11.07 2.01 9.14
C ALA A 34 -9.64 1.48 9.03
N LEU A 35 -9.50 0.26 8.52
CA LEU A 35 -8.24 -0.32 8.09
C LEU A 35 -8.22 -0.42 6.57
N ILE A 36 -7.18 0.10 5.94
CA ILE A 36 -6.96 0.04 4.50
C ILE A 36 -5.56 -0.53 4.24
N VAL A 37 -5.48 -1.53 3.38
CA VAL A 37 -4.24 -2.23 3.05
C VAL A 37 -4.12 -2.41 1.54
N VAL A 38 -2.94 -2.12 1.01
CA VAL A 38 -2.51 -2.49 -0.35
C VAL A 38 -1.20 -3.26 -0.23
N CYS A 39 -1.15 -4.42 -0.87
CA CYS A 39 -0.01 -5.31 -0.94
C CYS A 39 0.26 -5.64 -2.40
N ASP A 40 1.49 -5.40 -2.86
CA ASP A 40 1.98 -5.74 -4.19
C ASP A 40 2.88 -6.97 -4.06
N GLY A 41 2.43 -8.06 -4.65
CA GLY A 41 3.08 -9.35 -4.57
C GLY A 41 4.21 -9.48 -5.59
N MET A 42 5.33 -10.04 -5.15
CA MET A 42 6.49 -10.28 -6.01
C MET A 42 6.97 -11.72 -5.91
N GLY A 43 7.24 -12.32 -7.05
CA GLY A 43 7.73 -13.69 -7.13
C GLY A 43 7.36 -14.32 -8.47
N GLY A 44 7.86 -15.50 -8.78
CA GLY A 44 7.46 -16.24 -9.96
C GLY A 44 6.38 -17.28 -9.63
N LEU A 45 5.43 -17.54 -10.55
CA LEU A 45 4.47 -18.63 -10.47
C LEU A 45 3.66 -18.68 -9.15
N ASP A 46 2.69 -17.83 -8.99
CA ASP A 46 1.72 -17.74 -7.88
C ASP A 46 2.30 -17.39 -6.49
N ASP A 47 3.60 -17.18 -6.37
CA ASP A 47 4.23 -16.94 -5.07
C ASP A 47 4.00 -15.50 -4.58
N GLY A 48 3.94 -14.52 -5.49
CA GLY A 48 3.60 -13.14 -5.19
C GLY A 48 2.15 -12.99 -4.76
N GLU A 49 1.20 -13.58 -5.52
CA GLU A 49 -0.22 -13.58 -5.18
C GLU A 49 -0.49 -14.21 -3.79
N ASN A 50 0.14 -15.35 -3.50
CA ASN A 50 0.01 -15.98 -2.19
C ASN A 50 0.63 -15.12 -1.07
N ALA A 51 1.72 -14.40 -1.34
CA ALA A 51 2.36 -13.56 -0.36
C ALA A 51 1.49 -12.34 -0.01
N SER A 52 1.01 -11.60 -1.00
CA SER A 52 0.13 -10.43 -0.81
C SER A 52 -1.19 -10.82 -0.14
N ARG A 53 -1.81 -11.93 -0.59
CA ARG A 53 -3.02 -12.48 0.02
C ARG A 53 -2.82 -12.85 1.49
N THR A 54 -1.71 -13.52 1.84
CA THR A 54 -1.41 -13.91 3.22
C THR A 54 -1.33 -12.70 4.15
N VAL A 55 -0.65 -11.62 3.72
CA VAL A 55 -0.53 -10.39 4.52
C VAL A 55 -1.89 -9.71 4.68
N CYS A 56 -2.66 -9.58 3.61
CA CYS A 56 -4.01 -9.01 3.64
C CYS A 56 -4.93 -9.78 4.59
N GLN A 57 -4.99 -11.11 4.49
CA GLN A 57 -5.82 -11.95 5.36
C GLN A 57 -5.42 -11.84 6.83
N ASN A 58 -4.13 -11.89 7.15
CA ASN A 58 -3.67 -11.77 8.53
C ASN A 58 -4.00 -10.38 9.13
N LEU A 59 -3.96 -9.32 8.34
CA LEU A 59 -4.34 -7.96 8.76
C LEU A 59 -5.85 -7.83 8.92
N GLU A 60 -6.64 -8.43 8.02
CA GLU A 60 -8.10 -8.51 8.13
C GLU A 60 -8.52 -9.22 9.43
N GLU A 61 -7.97 -10.41 9.70
CA GLU A 61 -8.23 -11.16 10.94
C GLU A 61 -7.81 -10.36 12.19
N THR A 62 -6.68 -9.64 12.10
CA THR A 62 -6.20 -8.77 13.18
C THR A 62 -7.17 -7.64 13.48
N PHE A 63 -7.69 -6.96 12.46
CA PHE A 63 -8.63 -5.85 12.64
C PHE A 63 -10.01 -6.34 13.10
N ALA A 64 -10.47 -7.48 12.62
CA ALA A 64 -11.75 -8.07 12.97
C ALA A 64 -11.82 -8.62 14.40
N ASN A 65 -10.68 -8.73 15.11
CA ASN A 65 -10.65 -9.15 16.51
C ASN A 65 -11.15 -8.01 17.40
N GLU A 66 -12.26 -8.22 18.10
CA GLU A 66 -12.92 -7.23 18.96
C GLU A 66 -12.34 -7.17 20.41
N GLU A 67 -11.25 -7.89 20.69
CA GLU A 67 -10.70 -8.00 22.06
C GLU A 67 -9.76 -6.84 22.46
N TYR A 68 -9.57 -5.84 21.59
CA TYR A 68 -8.69 -4.70 21.89
C TYR A 68 -9.39 -3.68 22.78
N GLU A 69 -8.75 -3.29 23.89
CA GLU A 69 -9.24 -2.25 24.80
C GLU A 69 -8.80 -0.85 24.38
N THR A 70 -7.70 -0.74 23.62
CA THR A 70 -7.12 0.55 23.20
C THR A 70 -6.63 0.54 21.75
N ILE A 71 -6.65 1.70 21.08
CA ILE A 71 -6.01 1.87 19.77
C ILE A 71 -4.50 1.50 19.81
N ALA A 72 -3.85 1.73 20.93
CA ALA A 72 -2.44 1.34 21.10
C ALA A 72 -2.24 -0.19 21.05
N GLU A 73 -3.18 -0.98 21.51
CA GLU A 73 -3.16 -2.44 21.40
C GLU A 73 -3.39 -2.88 19.97
N LEU A 74 -4.41 -2.34 19.29
CA LEU A 74 -4.67 -2.61 17.88
C LEU A 74 -3.44 -2.26 17.01
N LYS A 75 -2.81 -1.13 17.24
CA LYS A 75 -1.55 -0.74 16.54
C LYS A 75 -0.42 -1.74 16.76
N ARG A 76 -0.24 -2.24 17.99
CA ARG A 76 0.75 -3.29 18.28
C ARG A 76 0.40 -4.59 17.58
N ALA A 77 -0.88 -4.96 17.57
CA ALA A 77 -1.35 -6.16 16.89
C ALA A 77 -1.12 -6.09 15.36
N ILE A 78 -1.39 -4.96 14.72
CA ILE A 78 -1.08 -4.74 13.30
C ILE A 78 0.42 -4.90 13.03
N THR A 79 1.29 -4.28 13.84
CA THR A 79 2.75 -4.44 13.72
C THR A 79 3.19 -5.89 13.88
N MET A 80 2.60 -6.59 14.85
CA MET A 80 2.88 -8.01 15.09
C MET A 80 2.37 -8.88 13.92
N SER A 81 1.19 -8.60 13.38
CA SER A 81 0.61 -9.30 12.25
C SER A 81 1.53 -9.25 11.02
N ILE A 82 2.05 -8.07 10.66
CA ILE A 82 3.02 -7.92 9.55
C ILE A 82 4.31 -8.71 9.85
N THR A 83 4.80 -8.65 11.10
CA THR A 83 6.02 -9.38 11.51
C THR A 83 5.82 -10.90 11.45
N MET A 84 4.67 -11.39 11.88
CA MET A 84 4.32 -12.82 11.84
C MET A 84 4.08 -13.30 10.41
N SER A 85 3.44 -12.47 9.56
CA SER A 85 3.30 -12.73 8.13
C SER A 85 4.65 -12.89 7.45
N ASN A 86 5.63 -12.02 7.78
CA ASN A 86 7.00 -12.17 7.29
C ASN A 86 7.60 -13.54 7.64
N LYS A 87 7.44 -13.98 8.88
CA LYS A 87 7.95 -15.30 9.33
C LYS A 87 7.21 -16.46 8.66
N GLN A 88 5.90 -16.35 8.50
CA GLN A 88 5.07 -17.35 7.83
C GLN A 88 5.51 -17.54 6.38
N LEU A 89 5.64 -16.43 5.62
CA LEU A 89 6.07 -16.46 4.22
C LEU A 89 7.49 -17.00 4.06
N LEU A 90 8.41 -16.64 4.94
CA LEU A 90 9.77 -17.21 4.95
C LEU A 90 9.76 -18.72 5.13
N ASN A 91 8.95 -19.25 6.04
CA ASN A 91 8.83 -20.68 6.26
C ASN A 91 8.25 -21.38 5.02
N ILE A 92 7.23 -20.79 4.39
CA ILE A 92 6.64 -21.30 3.13
C ILE A 92 7.70 -21.32 2.02
N ASN A 93 8.42 -20.22 1.85
CA ASN A 93 9.47 -20.09 0.85
C ASN A 93 10.59 -21.12 1.04
N MET A 94 11.03 -21.30 2.27
CA MET A 94 12.06 -22.31 2.60
C MET A 94 11.56 -23.74 2.31
N ALA A 95 10.32 -24.06 2.67
CA ALA A 95 9.74 -25.38 2.43
C ALA A 95 9.55 -25.69 0.94
N LYS A 96 9.25 -24.67 0.12
CA LYS A 96 9.01 -24.79 -1.32
C LYS A 96 10.24 -24.57 -2.19
N GLY A 97 11.35 -24.08 -1.62
CA GLY A 97 12.55 -23.67 -2.37
C GLY A 97 12.29 -22.43 -3.27
N LYS A 98 11.36 -21.55 -2.86
CA LYS A 98 10.88 -20.40 -3.61
C LYS A 98 11.24 -19.08 -2.92
N LYS A 99 10.92 -17.94 -3.54
CA LYS A 99 11.22 -16.60 -3.04
C LYS A 99 10.06 -15.62 -3.31
N GLY A 100 8.88 -15.98 -2.83
CA GLY A 100 7.74 -15.07 -2.86
C GLY A 100 7.80 -14.04 -1.73
N GLY A 101 7.40 -12.80 -2.02
CA GLY A 101 7.30 -11.72 -1.04
C GLY A 101 6.23 -10.73 -1.45
N THR A 102 6.04 -9.70 -0.63
CA THR A 102 5.08 -8.64 -0.94
C THR A 102 5.48 -7.33 -0.28
N THR A 103 5.06 -6.23 -0.88
CA THR A 103 4.99 -4.94 -0.19
C THR A 103 3.87 -4.95 0.86
N VAL A 104 3.83 -3.96 1.71
CA VAL A 104 2.66 -3.63 2.52
C VAL A 104 2.58 -2.12 2.73
N SER A 105 1.49 -1.52 2.33
CA SER A 105 1.08 -0.16 2.66
C SER A 105 -0.27 -0.26 3.39
N CYS A 106 -0.24 -0.03 4.70
CA CYS A 106 -1.38 -0.20 5.60
C CYS A 106 -1.65 1.10 6.35
N VAL A 107 -2.92 1.50 6.43
CA VAL A 107 -3.39 2.66 7.21
C VAL A 107 -4.51 2.22 8.14
N LEU A 108 -4.40 2.61 9.41
CA LEU A 108 -5.50 2.62 10.37
C LEU A 108 -5.95 4.07 10.57
N LEU A 109 -7.21 4.36 10.29
CA LEU A 109 -7.87 5.62 10.56
C LEU A 109 -8.71 5.47 11.84
N ALA A 110 -8.38 6.24 12.87
CA ALA A 110 -9.04 6.24 14.17
C ALA A 110 -9.03 7.67 14.75
N ASP A 111 -8.56 7.88 15.97
CA ASP A 111 -8.32 9.22 16.53
C ASP A 111 -7.34 10.05 15.68
N LYS A 112 -6.41 9.34 15.02
CA LYS A 112 -5.46 9.82 14.02
C LYS A 112 -5.32 8.81 12.89
N GLY A 113 -4.61 9.17 11.83
CA GLY A 113 -4.10 8.25 10.84
C GLY A 113 -2.78 7.63 11.32
N TYR A 114 -2.69 6.30 11.25
CA TYR A 114 -1.49 5.53 11.55
C TYR A 114 -1.13 4.69 10.35
N LEU A 115 0.13 4.71 9.93
CA LEU A 115 0.59 3.92 8.79
C LEU A 115 1.70 2.95 9.15
N TRP A 116 1.76 1.85 8.39
CA TRP A 116 2.83 0.87 8.33
C TRP A 116 3.20 0.65 6.87
N HIS A 117 4.50 0.69 6.60
CA HIS A 117 4.97 0.61 5.22
C HIS A 117 6.23 -0.24 5.07
N VAL A 118 6.21 -1.13 4.06
CA VAL A 118 7.36 -1.90 3.58
C VAL A 118 7.22 -2.05 2.06
N GLY A 119 8.20 -1.64 1.29
CA GLY A 119 8.22 -1.78 -0.16
C GLY A 119 8.18 -0.43 -0.88
N ASP A 120 7.55 -0.38 -2.04
CA ASP A 120 7.43 0.78 -2.92
C ASP A 120 5.99 1.07 -3.37
N SER A 121 5.00 0.33 -2.86
CA SER A 121 3.61 0.79 -2.87
C SER A 121 3.51 2.08 -2.07
N ARG A 122 2.66 3.02 -2.47
CA ARG A 122 2.66 4.35 -1.89
C ARG A 122 1.37 4.71 -1.18
N ILE A 123 1.47 5.64 -0.24
CA ILE A 123 0.36 6.30 0.44
C ILE A 123 0.48 7.80 0.22
N TYR A 124 -0.55 8.37 -0.39
CA TYR A 124 -0.66 9.80 -0.61
C TYR A 124 -1.79 10.38 0.24
N GLN A 125 -1.58 11.57 0.77
CA GLN A 125 -2.60 12.41 1.36
C GLN A 125 -2.85 13.60 0.46
N ILE A 126 -4.12 13.89 0.17
CA ILE A 126 -4.55 15.03 -0.63
C ILE A 126 -5.33 15.97 0.29
N LYS A 127 -4.81 17.17 0.49
CA LYS A 127 -5.41 18.18 1.35
C LYS A 127 -5.22 19.58 0.72
N ASP A 128 -6.27 20.37 0.65
CA ASP A 128 -6.25 21.74 0.11
C ASP A 128 -5.62 21.84 -1.29
N GLY A 129 -5.87 20.82 -2.14
CA GLY A 129 -5.32 20.74 -3.49
C GLY A 129 -3.83 20.41 -3.57
N GLN A 130 -3.20 20.03 -2.46
CA GLN A 130 -1.81 19.58 -2.39
C GLN A 130 -1.74 18.08 -2.16
N VAL A 131 -0.80 17.44 -2.85
CA VAL A 131 -0.49 16.00 -2.70
C VAL A 131 0.74 15.85 -1.82
N ASN A 132 0.63 15.03 -0.79
CA ASN A 132 1.68 14.75 0.16
C ASN A 132 1.95 13.23 0.20
N ARG A 133 3.09 12.78 -0.27
CA ARG A 133 3.46 11.38 -0.17
C ARG A 133 3.89 11.07 1.28
N LEU A 134 3.15 10.18 1.95
CA LEU A 134 3.39 9.79 3.34
C LEU A 134 4.41 8.66 3.51
N THR A 135 4.72 7.94 2.42
CA THR A 135 5.65 6.81 2.40
C THR A 135 6.92 7.13 1.65
N GLU A 136 7.95 6.37 1.94
CA GLU A 136 9.23 6.41 1.25
C GLU A 136 9.52 5.04 0.63
N ASP A 137 9.84 5.02 -0.67
CA ASP A 137 10.07 3.78 -1.39
C ASP A 137 11.34 3.07 -0.90
N HIS A 138 11.23 1.79 -0.62
CA HIS A 138 12.36 0.94 -0.23
C HIS A 138 13.04 0.30 -1.46
N THR A 139 13.42 1.14 -2.43
CA THR A 139 14.07 0.72 -3.68
C THR A 139 15.54 1.11 -3.73
N LEU A 140 16.26 0.47 -4.64
CA LEU A 140 17.68 0.78 -4.86
C LEU A 140 17.87 2.20 -5.43
N VAL A 141 16.98 2.63 -6.33
CA VAL A 141 17.04 3.98 -6.91
C VAL A 141 16.78 5.05 -5.87
N ASN A 142 15.82 4.83 -4.95
CA ASN A 142 15.58 5.77 -3.86
C ASN A 142 16.79 5.87 -2.91
N LYS A 143 17.53 4.78 -2.71
CA LYS A 143 18.80 4.82 -2.00
C LYS A 143 19.83 5.68 -2.73
N TYR A 144 19.97 5.53 -4.06
CA TYR A 144 20.88 6.35 -4.85
C TYR A 144 20.51 7.84 -4.83
N ILE A 145 19.22 8.17 -4.85
CA ILE A 145 18.76 9.57 -4.69
C ILE A 145 19.21 10.13 -3.34
N LYS A 146 19.04 9.38 -2.26
CA LYS A 146 19.45 9.80 -0.90
C LYS A 146 20.96 9.94 -0.74
N ASP A 147 21.71 9.06 -1.37
CA ASP A 147 23.17 9.11 -1.36
C ASP A 147 23.71 10.24 -2.25
N GLY A 148 22.85 10.88 -3.08
CA GLY A 148 23.19 11.95 -4.00
C GLY A 148 23.82 11.45 -5.30
N ASP A 149 23.70 10.16 -5.60
CA ASP A 149 24.31 9.53 -6.78
C ASP A 149 23.51 9.79 -8.05
N ILE A 150 22.18 9.91 -7.94
CA ILE A 150 21.25 10.22 -9.04
C ILE A 150 20.17 11.20 -8.58
N THR A 151 19.56 11.91 -9.54
CA THR A 151 18.39 12.75 -9.33
C THR A 151 17.08 11.95 -9.37
N GLU A 152 15.97 12.51 -8.88
CA GLU A 152 14.63 11.90 -9.00
C GLU A 152 14.25 11.66 -10.46
N GLU A 153 14.63 12.54 -11.37
CA GLU A 153 14.33 12.40 -12.79
C GLU A 153 15.11 11.24 -13.44
N GLU A 154 16.40 11.09 -13.09
CA GLU A 154 17.20 9.96 -13.55
C GLU A 154 16.71 8.62 -13.00
N ALA A 155 16.13 8.61 -11.80
CA ALA A 155 15.57 7.41 -11.18
C ALA A 155 14.39 6.84 -11.97
N LYS A 156 13.54 7.67 -12.57
CA LYS A 156 12.36 7.25 -13.35
C LYS A 156 12.71 6.31 -14.52
N THR A 157 13.85 6.52 -15.14
CA THR A 157 14.31 5.73 -16.31
C THR A 157 15.47 4.78 -15.97
N HIS A 158 15.88 4.70 -14.71
CA HIS A 158 17.02 3.90 -14.30
C HIS A 158 16.74 2.39 -14.50
N HIS A 159 17.70 1.64 -15.03
CA HIS A 159 17.55 0.20 -15.31
C HIS A 159 17.30 -0.67 -14.07
N GLN A 160 17.59 -0.18 -12.87
CA GLN A 160 17.33 -0.86 -11.59
C GLN A 160 16.17 -0.22 -10.80
N ARG A 161 15.28 0.55 -11.44
CA ARG A 161 14.19 1.24 -10.76
C ARG A 161 13.25 0.30 -9.99
N ASN A 162 13.07 -0.93 -10.48
CA ASN A 162 12.20 -1.94 -9.88
C ASN A 162 12.94 -2.85 -8.85
N VAL A 163 14.17 -2.49 -8.45
CA VAL A 163 14.90 -3.30 -7.45
C VAL A 163 14.48 -2.90 -6.05
N ILE A 164 13.65 -3.74 -5.43
CA ILE A 164 13.14 -3.57 -4.08
C ILE A 164 14.18 -4.07 -3.05
N LEU A 165 14.45 -3.26 -2.04
CA LEU A 165 15.41 -3.56 -0.97
C LEU A 165 14.76 -4.17 0.27
N ARG A 166 13.44 -3.90 0.48
CA ARG A 166 12.67 -4.39 1.61
C ARG A 166 11.31 -4.90 1.14
N ALA A 167 10.99 -6.14 1.52
CA ALA A 167 9.69 -6.76 1.30
C ALA A 167 9.40 -7.73 2.45
N VAL A 168 8.13 -7.99 2.69
CA VAL A 168 7.64 -9.01 3.62
C VAL A 168 7.84 -10.38 2.98
N GLY A 169 8.39 -11.36 3.72
CA GLY A 169 8.61 -12.73 3.25
C GLY A 169 9.99 -13.00 2.66
N ILE A 170 10.88 -12.01 2.54
CA ILE A 170 12.18 -12.18 1.84
C ILE A 170 13.35 -12.36 2.81
N LYS A 171 13.34 -11.71 3.96
CA LYS A 171 14.45 -11.75 4.95
C LYS A 171 13.92 -12.10 6.34
N ALA A 172 14.78 -12.67 7.19
CA ALA A 172 14.41 -13.11 8.53
C ALA A 172 13.84 -12.00 9.44
N GLY A 173 14.21 -10.76 9.20
CA GLY A 173 13.63 -9.59 9.86
C GLY A 173 13.06 -8.62 8.84
N VAL A 174 11.89 -8.06 9.13
CA VAL A 174 11.30 -6.98 8.34
C VAL A 174 11.36 -5.68 9.13
N LYS A 175 11.96 -4.65 8.55
CA LYS A 175 11.90 -3.30 9.10
C LYS A 175 10.67 -2.61 8.54
N ILE A 176 9.71 -2.32 9.40
CA ILE A 176 8.46 -1.64 9.08
C ILE A 176 8.65 -0.16 9.37
N ASP A 177 8.43 0.69 8.40
CA ASP A 177 8.38 2.13 8.63
C ASP A 177 6.98 2.49 9.11
N THR A 178 6.89 3.35 10.14
CA THR A 178 5.63 3.75 10.76
C THR A 178 5.57 5.26 10.90
N ASN A 179 4.38 5.84 10.71
CA ASN A 179 4.15 7.25 10.93
C ASN A 179 2.74 7.48 11.51
N THR A 180 2.53 8.67 12.07
CA THR A 180 1.24 9.15 12.56
C THR A 180 0.95 10.50 11.92
N PHE A 181 -0.26 10.69 11.39
CA PHE A 181 -0.64 11.92 10.68
C PHE A 181 -2.08 12.31 10.99
N ASP A 182 -2.41 13.56 10.73
CA ASP A 182 -3.79 14.04 10.77
C ASP A 182 -4.43 13.83 9.40
N TYR A 183 -5.52 13.06 9.35
CA TYR A 183 -6.24 12.77 8.11
C TYR A 183 -7.54 13.56 7.94
N LYS A 184 -7.93 14.33 8.96
CA LYS A 184 -9.18 15.09 8.92
C LYS A 184 -9.13 16.11 7.80
N ASP A 185 -10.26 16.26 7.09
CA ASP A 185 -10.41 17.15 5.92
C ASP A 185 -9.40 16.85 4.81
N SER A 186 -9.03 15.58 4.66
CA SER A 186 -8.16 15.11 3.57
C SER A 186 -8.67 13.80 3.00
N SER A 187 -8.24 13.48 1.79
CA SER A 187 -8.41 12.16 1.18
C SER A 187 -7.08 11.42 1.14
N LEU A 188 -7.15 10.10 1.08
CA LEU A 188 -5.99 9.24 0.95
C LEU A 188 -6.07 8.42 -0.33
N VAL A 189 -4.90 8.14 -0.92
CA VAL A 189 -4.74 7.14 -1.98
C VAL A 189 -3.64 6.19 -1.54
N LEU A 190 -3.98 4.89 -1.42
CA LEU A 190 -3.02 3.82 -1.26
C LEU A 190 -2.93 3.08 -2.60
N CYS A 191 -1.73 2.80 -3.09
CA CYS A 191 -1.60 2.18 -4.42
C CYS A 191 -0.31 1.38 -4.60
N SER A 192 -0.36 0.37 -5.49
CA SER A 192 0.80 -0.33 -6.00
C SER A 192 1.58 0.51 -7.00
N ASP A 193 2.76 0.02 -7.41
CA ASP A 193 3.64 0.74 -8.33
C ASP A 193 3.04 0.90 -9.72
N GLY A 194 2.32 -0.09 -10.25
CA GLY A 194 1.63 0.01 -11.52
C GLY A 194 0.56 1.12 -11.58
N PHE A 195 0.04 1.56 -10.43
CA PHE A 195 -0.86 2.70 -10.41
C PHE A 195 -0.09 4.03 -10.42
N TRP A 196 0.94 4.19 -9.59
CA TRP A 196 1.58 5.50 -9.42
C TRP A 196 2.69 5.80 -10.43
N HIS A 197 3.28 4.79 -11.12
CA HIS A 197 4.41 5.00 -12.04
C HIS A 197 4.13 6.02 -13.14
N SER A 198 2.90 6.02 -13.66
CA SER A 198 2.49 6.87 -14.77
C SER A 198 1.76 8.14 -14.35
N LEU A 199 1.53 8.35 -13.04
CA LEU A 199 0.75 9.46 -12.52
C LEU A 199 1.62 10.57 -11.96
N GLU A 200 1.14 11.79 -12.12
CA GLU A 200 1.64 12.99 -11.46
C GLU A 200 0.65 13.47 -10.39
N ASP A 201 1.07 14.37 -9.52
CA ASP A 201 0.23 14.94 -8.45
C ASP A 201 -1.09 15.53 -8.97
N ARG A 202 -1.08 16.08 -10.19
CA ARG A 202 -2.28 16.67 -10.83
C ARG A 202 -3.41 15.64 -10.96
N GLN A 203 -3.13 14.43 -11.42
CA GLN A 203 -4.16 13.41 -11.58
C GLN A 203 -4.76 12.98 -10.22
N LEU A 204 -3.96 12.97 -9.17
CA LEU A 204 -4.45 12.69 -7.81
C LEU A 204 -5.34 13.83 -7.28
N VAL A 205 -5.02 15.08 -7.60
CA VAL A 205 -5.88 16.24 -7.29
C VAL A 205 -7.19 16.17 -8.10
N ASP A 206 -7.13 15.82 -9.38
CA ASP A 206 -8.32 15.66 -10.21
C ASP A 206 -9.22 14.51 -9.71
N LEU A 207 -8.64 13.41 -9.22
CA LEU A 207 -9.37 12.31 -8.55
C LEU A 207 -10.07 12.82 -7.30
N ASN A 208 -9.38 13.55 -6.43
CA ASN A 208 -9.95 14.12 -5.21
C ASN A 208 -11.11 15.08 -5.50
N ASN A 209 -10.99 15.86 -6.57
CA ASN A 209 -12.03 16.79 -7.01
C ASN A 209 -13.17 16.11 -7.80
N LYS A 210 -13.11 14.78 -7.97
CA LYS A 210 -14.09 13.98 -8.74
C LYS A 210 -14.20 14.37 -10.22
N HIS A 211 -13.13 14.96 -10.77
CA HIS A 211 -13.01 15.23 -12.20
C HIS A 211 -12.68 13.97 -13.00
N VAL A 212 -12.01 13.01 -12.37
CA VAL A 212 -11.68 11.70 -12.92
C VAL A 212 -11.98 10.62 -11.88
N SER A 213 -12.18 9.39 -12.34
CA SER A 213 -12.34 8.20 -11.50
C SER A 213 -11.04 7.38 -11.45
N LEU A 214 -10.97 6.40 -10.54
CA LEU A 214 -9.87 5.42 -10.53
C LEU A 214 -9.77 4.66 -11.84
N ASN A 215 -10.90 4.35 -12.47
CA ASN A 215 -10.92 3.70 -13.79
C ASN A 215 -10.33 4.60 -14.90
N ASP A 216 -10.58 5.91 -14.86
CA ASP A 216 -9.99 6.84 -15.84
C ASP A 216 -8.47 6.90 -15.66
N LEU A 217 -7.97 6.88 -14.42
CA LEU A 217 -6.54 6.83 -14.13
C LEU A 217 -5.90 5.50 -14.54
N PHE A 218 -6.60 4.38 -14.39
CA PHE A 218 -6.19 3.09 -14.94
C PHE A 218 -6.04 3.14 -16.46
N GLN A 219 -7.06 3.64 -17.18
CA GLN A 219 -6.98 3.79 -18.64
C GLN A 219 -5.84 4.70 -19.06
N PHE A 220 -5.58 5.75 -18.29
CA PHE A 220 -4.43 6.62 -18.52
C PHE A 220 -3.10 5.87 -18.35
N ALA A 221 -2.92 5.10 -17.24
CA ALA A 221 -1.71 4.33 -17.02
C ALA A 221 -1.43 3.30 -18.14
N ILE A 222 -2.47 2.60 -18.59
CA ILE A 222 -2.36 1.68 -19.74
C ILE A 222 -1.96 2.43 -21.03
N ALA A 223 -2.51 3.61 -21.27
CA ALA A 223 -2.17 4.42 -22.45
C ALA A 223 -0.71 4.92 -22.41
N GLU A 224 -0.17 5.18 -21.22
CA GLU A 224 1.24 5.52 -21.00
C GLU A 224 2.17 4.29 -21.04
N GLY A 225 1.63 3.09 -21.22
CA GLY A 225 2.41 1.86 -21.42
C GLY A 225 2.69 1.07 -20.14
N GLU A 226 1.88 1.26 -19.09
CA GLU A 226 1.99 0.42 -17.90
C GLU A 226 1.67 -1.04 -18.22
N THR A 227 2.46 -1.95 -17.66
CA THR A 227 2.39 -3.39 -17.95
C THR A 227 2.18 -4.25 -16.71
N ASP A 228 2.20 -3.63 -15.51
CA ASP A 228 2.04 -4.35 -14.25
C ASP A 228 0.58 -4.47 -13.81
N ASN A 229 0.36 -5.20 -12.73
CA ASN A 229 -0.89 -5.18 -11.98
C ASN A 229 -1.13 -3.76 -11.45
N ILE A 230 -2.36 -3.32 -11.41
CA ILE A 230 -2.71 -1.95 -11.02
C ILE A 230 -3.73 -2.00 -9.90
N THR A 231 -3.33 -1.57 -8.71
CA THR A 231 -4.19 -1.57 -7.53
C THR A 231 -4.15 -0.23 -6.82
N SER A 232 -5.32 0.27 -6.44
CA SER A 232 -5.44 1.50 -5.65
C SER A 232 -6.70 1.51 -4.78
N VAL A 233 -6.64 2.24 -3.68
CA VAL A 233 -7.80 2.53 -2.81
C VAL A 233 -7.84 4.01 -2.55
N PHE A 234 -8.93 4.67 -2.97
CA PHE A 234 -9.22 6.05 -2.61
C PHE A 234 -10.11 6.08 -1.37
N VAL A 235 -9.75 6.88 -0.38
CA VAL A 235 -10.48 7.01 0.88
C VAL A 235 -10.77 8.47 1.16
N GLU A 236 -12.02 8.79 1.40
CA GLU A 236 -12.49 10.12 1.83
C GLU A 236 -13.16 10.01 3.20
N HIS A 237 -12.78 10.87 4.14
CA HIS A 237 -13.49 11.00 5.41
C HIS A 237 -14.49 12.15 5.32
N LYS A 238 -15.79 11.81 5.35
CA LYS A 238 -16.87 12.81 5.40
C LYS A 238 -17.21 13.09 6.85
N SER A 239 -16.90 14.29 7.33
CA SER A 239 -17.39 14.78 8.62
C SER A 239 -18.92 14.78 8.58
N THR A 240 -19.55 14.09 9.52
CA THR A 240 -21.02 14.18 9.71
C THR A 240 -21.30 15.56 10.31
N ASN A 241 -21.95 16.42 9.54
CA ASN A 241 -22.48 17.70 10.03
C ASN A 241 -23.61 17.49 11.04
#